data_c5fd79b9f771899aae44076ae7165b51
#
_entry.id   c5fd79b9f771899aae44076ae7165b51
#
_cell.length_a   1.000
_cell.length_b   1.000
_cell.length_c   1.000
_cell.angle_alpha   90.00
_cell.angle_beta   90.00
_cell.angle_gamma   90.00
#
_symmetry.space_group_name_H-M   'P 1'
#
loop_
_entity.id
_entity.type
_entity.pdbx_description
1 polymer ?
#
loop_
_entity_poly.entity_id
_entity_poly.type
_entity_poly.pdbx_seq_one_letter_code
_entity_poly.pdbx_strand_id
1 'polypeptide(L)'
;RVVMAEQKSHVEKGAALAQVQPEGEHHTAERSVNRGRKILVFAHVGRKEARDAARQACAQLYKAGLTPVMTRSDLETLSENWDEPVPVQVVHESVALIDIELGVVLGGDGSILRAAEMVRRTSIPLIGVNLGHVGFLAESEESDLSETVRHIVNSEYTVEERMAIDVEVWNDGKRVHSDWALNEASVEKANRE
;
A
#
# COMPACT_ATOMS: atom_id res chain seq x y z
N ARG A 1 -9.95 6.72 -12.02
CA ARG A 1 -9.63 5.30 -11.82
C ARG A 1 -8.64 5.18 -10.69
N VAL A 2 -8.78 4.16 -9.88
CA VAL A 2 -7.81 3.77 -8.86
C VAL A 2 -7.30 2.38 -9.23
N VAL A 3 -6.03 2.16 -9.06
CA VAL A 3 -5.36 0.91 -9.44
C VAL A 3 -5.08 0.13 -8.17
N MET A 4 -5.52 -1.12 -8.13
CA MET A 4 -5.31 -2.04 -7.00
C MET A 4 -4.40 -3.17 -7.43
N ALA A 5 -3.53 -3.63 -6.55
CA ALA A 5 -2.70 -4.79 -6.77
C ALA A 5 -3.19 -5.97 -5.93
N GLU A 6 -3.33 -7.12 -6.55
CA GLU A 6 -3.72 -8.38 -5.92
C GLU A 6 -2.56 -9.37 -5.90
N GLN A 7 -2.50 -10.18 -4.86
CA GLN A 7 -1.49 -11.24 -4.76
C GLN A 7 -1.84 -12.39 -5.70
N LYS A 8 -0.84 -12.94 -6.39
CA LYS A 8 -1.04 -14.16 -7.18
C LYS A 8 -1.12 -15.37 -6.24
N SER A 9 -2.28 -16.00 -6.17
CA SER A 9 -2.42 -17.29 -5.51
C SER A 9 -1.78 -18.37 -6.40
N HIS A 10 -0.66 -18.93 -5.97
CA HIS A 10 -0.07 -20.10 -6.61
C HIS A 10 -0.79 -21.36 -6.11
N VAL A 11 -1.70 -21.88 -6.93
CA VAL A 11 -2.12 -23.27 -6.86
C VAL A 11 -1.47 -23.98 -8.04
N GLU A 12 -0.28 -24.49 -7.86
CA GLU A 12 0.29 -25.50 -8.76
C GLU A 12 0.61 -26.78 -8.01
N LYS A 13 -0.11 -27.83 -8.38
CA LYS A 13 0.26 -29.23 -8.15
C LYS A 13 1.24 -29.64 -9.25
N GLY A 14 2.45 -30.03 -8.86
CA GLY A 14 3.38 -30.66 -9.82
C GLY A 14 4.78 -30.77 -9.26
N ALA A 15 5.16 -31.99 -8.85
CA ALA A 15 6.49 -32.32 -8.36
C ALA A 15 7.54 -32.19 -9.46
N ALA A 16 8.62 -31.46 -9.21
CA ALA A 16 9.90 -31.64 -9.88
C ALA A 16 11.03 -31.38 -8.87
N LEU A 17 11.91 -32.35 -8.75
CA LEU A 17 13.12 -32.36 -7.91
C LEU A 17 14.03 -31.20 -8.30
N ALA A 18 14.20 -30.22 -7.42
CA ALA A 18 15.20 -29.17 -7.56
C ALA A 18 16.45 -29.53 -6.77
N GLN A 19 17.59 -29.53 -7.44
CA GLN A 19 18.91 -29.66 -6.85
C GLN A 19 19.23 -28.40 -6.03
N VAL A 20 19.74 -28.61 -4.83
CA VAL A 20 20.22 -27.57 -3.90
C VAL A 20 21.45 -26.90 -4.49
N GLN A 21 21.36 -25.60 -4.80
CA GLN A 21 22.51 -24.75 -5.06
C GLN A 21 22.84 -23.90 -3.81
N PRO A 22 24.11 -23.52 -3.58
CA PRO A 22 24.54 -22.90 -2.34
C PRO A 22 23.96 -21.49 -2.14
N GLU A 23 23.45 -21.23 -0.93
CA GLU A 23 22.65 -20.06 -0.51
C GLU A 23 23.36 -18.69 -0.59
N GLY A 24 24.59 -18.58 -1.05
CA GLY A 24 25.37 -17.32 -0.99
C GLY A 24 25.19 -16.36 -2.16
N GLU A 25 24.79 -16.81 -3.32
CA GLU A 25 24.76 -15.96 -4.54
C GLU A 25 23.37 -15.34 -4.84
N HIS A 26 22.29 -15.97 -4.40
CA HIS A 26 20.92 -15.45 -4.61
C HIS A 26 20.66 -14.12 -3.92
N HIS A 27 21.15 -13.93 -2.68
CA HIS A 27 20.91 -12.71 -1.90
C HIS A 27 21.55 -11.44 -2.50
N THR A 28 22.65 -11.59 -3.23
CA THR A 28 23.37 -10.45 -3.83
C THR A 28 22.75 -10.03 -5.17
N ALA A 29 22.26 -11.01 -5.94
CA ALA A 29 21.59 -10.75 -7.22
C ALA A 29 20.21 -10.10 -7.02
N GLU A 30 19.39 -10.57 -6.07
CA GLU A 30 18.09 -9.99 -5.74
C GLU A 30 18.21 -8.55 -5.23
N ARG A 31 19.22 -8.24 -4.39
CA ARG A 31 19.51 -6.88 -3.95
C ARG A 31 19.89 -5.93 -5.08
N SER A 32 20.52 -6.43 -6.15
CA SER A 32 20.91 -5.60 -7.30
C SER A 32 19.72 -5.28 -8.22
N VAL A 33 18.80 -6.22 -8.38
CA VAL A 33 17.58 -6.06 -9.20
C VAL A 33 16.59 -5.09 -8.54
N ASN A 34 16.51 -5.08 -7.21
CA ASN A 34 15.57 -4.26 -6.47
C ASN A 34 16.05 -2.82 -6.19
N ARG A 35 17.31 -2.50 -6.50
CA ARG A 35 17.85 -1.14 -6.30
C ARG A 35 17.08 -0.11 -7.12
N GLY A 36 16.51 0.86 -6.42
CA GLY A 36 15.75 1.95 -7.03
C GLY A 36 14.24 1.76 -7.04
N ARG A 37 13.71 0.56 -6.77
CA ARG A 37 12.28 0.35 -6.59
C ARG A 37 11.80 1.02 -5.29
N LYS A 38 10.82 1.89 -5.40
CA LYS A 38 10.31 2.70 -4.29
C LYS A 38 8.89 2.27 -3.95
N ILE A 39 8.68 1.89 -2.70
CA ILE A 39 7.38 1.39 -2.22
C ILE A 39 6.84 2.36 -1.17
N LEU A 40 5.69 2.95 -1.45
CA LEU A 40 4.97 3.79 -0.50
C LEU A 40 4.37 2.91 0.60
N VAL A 41 4.72 3.17 1.85
CA VAL A 41 4.11 2.54 3.01
C VAL A 41 3.15 3.53 3.64
N PHE A 42 1.86 3.23 3.58
CA PHE A 42 0.79 4.04 4.13
C PHE A 42 0.11 3.29 5.28
N ALA A 43 0.03 3.89 6.46
CA ALA A 43 -0.52 3.26 7.64
C ALA A 43 -1.44 4.20 8.44
N HIS A 44 -2.37 3.63 9.20
CA HIS A 44 -3.12 4.40 10.18
C HIS A 44 -2.26 4.60 11.45
N VAL A 45 -1.27 5.49 11.39
CA VAL A 45 -0.26 5.69 12.45
C VAL A 45 -0.82 6.07 13.82
N GLY A 46 -2.10 6.42 13.93
CA GLY A 46 -2.81 6.59 15.20
C GLY A 46 -3.02 5.29 15.98
N ARG A 47 -2.95 4.12 15.33
CA ARG A 47 -3.10 2.81 15.95
C ARG A 47 -1.74 2.14 16.14
N LYS A 48 -1.52 1.55 17.34
CA LYS A 48 -0.25 0.90 17.66
C LYS A 48 0.07 -0.25 16.69
N GLU A 49 -0.91 -1.10 16.42
CA GLU A 49 -0.78 -2.25 15.53
C GLU A 49 -0.35 -1.83 14.12
N ALA A 50 -0.92 -0.75 13.61
CA ALA A 50 -0.56 -0.23 12.29
C ALA A 50 0.84 0.42 12.28
N ARG A 51 1.28 1.04 13.38
CA ARG A 51 2.67 1.51 13.50
C ARG A 51 3.66 0.36 13.52
N ASP A 52 3.39 -0.69 14.29
CA ASP A 52 4.27 -1.85 14.39
C ASP A 52 4.36 -2.58 13.03
N ALA A 53 3.23 -2.76 12.35
CA ALA A 53 3.19 -3.30 10.98
C ALA A 53 3.96 -2.42 9.97
N ALA A 54 3.85 -1.09 10.07
CA ALA A 54 4.58 -0.18 9.19
C ALA A 54 6.09 -0.25 9.41
N ARG A 55 6.55 -0.32 10.66
CA ARG A 55 7.98 -0.52 10.99
C ARG A 55 8.49 -1.84 10.42
N GLN A 56 7.72 -2.92 10.60
CA GLN A 56 8.05 -4.24 10.07
C GLN A 56 8.10 -4.23 8.53
N ALA A 57 7.11 -3.63 7.86
CA ALA A 57 7.10 -3.50 6.41
C ALA A 57 8.32 -2.73 5.90
N CYS A 58 8.63 -1.56 6.49
CA CYS A 58 9.80 -0.77 6.13
C CYS A 58 11.10 -1.57 6.31
N ALA A 59 11.25 -2.29 7.42
CA ALA A 59 12.43 -3.10 7.69
C ALA A 59 12.59 -4.24 6.68
N GLN A 60 11.51 -4.96 6.35
CA GLN A 60 11.53 -6.05 5.39
C GLN A 60 11.83 -5.56 3.96
N LEU A 61 11.17 -4.48 3.51
CA LEU A 61 11.43 -3.85 2.21
C LEU A 61 12.87 -3.41 2.09
N TYR A 62 13.39 -2.70 3.09
CA TYR A 62 14.78 -2.23 3.11
C TYR A 62 15.78 -3.40 3.10
N LYS A 63 15.53 -4.44 3.89
CA LYS A 63 16.35 -5.67 3.91
C LYS A 63 16.40 -6.35 2.53
N ALA A 64 15.30 -6.32 1.80
CA ALA A 64 15.21 -6.85 0.44
C ALA A 64 15.80 -5.92 -0.65
N GLY A 65 16.33 -4.76 -0.28
CA GLY A 65 16.96 -3.82 -1.20
C GLY A 65 16.00 -2.84 -1.87
N LEU A 66 14.71 -2.79 -1.46
CA LEU A 66 13.76 -1.78 -1.89
C LEU A 66 13.87 -0.54 -1.02
N THR A 67 13.34 0.57 -1.50
CA THR A 67 13.33 1.85 -0.76
C THR A 67 11.94 2.10 -0.19
N PRO A 68 11.74 2.01 1.14
CA PRO A 68 10.50 2.43 1.76
C PRO A 68 10.33 3.95 1.62
N VAL A 69 9.11 4.38 1.33
CA VAL A 69 8.73 5.79 1.20
C VAL A 69 7.51 6.04 2.07
N MET A 70 7.46 7.16 2.77
CA MET A 70 6.31 7.55 3.58
C MET A 70 6.01 9.05 3.41
N THR A 71 4.86 9.50 3.90
CA THR A 71 4.61 10.92 4.10
C THR A 71 5.45 11.44 5.27
N ARG A 72 5.73 12.74 5.31
CA ARG A 72 6.46 13.37 6.41
C ARG A 72 5.77 13.12 7.75
N SER A 73 4.47 13.38 7.82
CA SER A 73 3.69 13.23 9.05
C SER A 73 3.65 11.80 9.59
N ASP A 74 3.54 10.81 8.67
CA ASP A 74 3.52 9.42 9.09
C ASP A 74 4.89 8.96 9.58
N LEU A 75 5.97 9.39 8.92
CA LEU A 75 7.33 9.07 9.33
C LEU A 75 7.68 9.69 10.69
N GLU A 76 7.30 10.94 10.94
CA GLU A 76 7.50 11.59 12.25
C GLU A 76 6.83 10.79 13.37
N THR A 77 5.55 10.44 13.20
CA THR A 77 4.81 9.62 14.16
C THR A 77 5.42 8.22 14.33
N LEU A 78 5.87 7.61 13.22
CA LEU A 78 6.46 6.27 13.24
C LEU A 78 7.82 6.27 13.94
N SER A 79 8.59 7.35 13.82
CA SER A 79 9.93 7.49 14.41
C SER A 79 9.91 7.57 15.93
N GLU A 80 8.77 7.94 16.51
CA GLU A 80 8.58 7.88 17.95
C GLU A 80 8.70 6.45 18.45
N ASN A 81 9.69 6.15 19.30
CA ASN A 81 9.96 4.80 19.86
C ASN A 81 10.21 3.72 18.77
N TRP A 82 10.93 4.05 17.72
CA TRP A 82 11.42 3.10 16.74
C TRP A 82 12.85 2.68 17.09
N ASP A 83 13.02 1.53 17.73
CA ASP A 83 14.29 1.09 18.30
C ASP A 83 15.37 0.85 17.23
N GLU A 84 14.99 0.25 16.08
CA GLU A 84 15.90 -0.05 14.96
C GLU A 84 15.38 0.60 13.65
N PRO A 85 15.50 1.93 13.49
CA PRO A 85 14.99 2.61 12.31
C PRO A 85 15.82 2.26 11.06
N VAL A 86 15.12 2.03 9.96
CA VAL A 86 15.73 1.89 8.63
C VAL A 86 15.62 3.20 7.84
N PRO A 87 16.46 3.43 6.81
CA PRO A 87 16.31 4.57 5.94
C PRO A 87 14.95 4.56 5.23
N VAL A 88 14.15 5.60 5.42
CA VAL A 88 12.87 5.84 4.76
C VAL A 88 12.94 7.16 4.02
N GLN A 89 12.54 7.18 2.75
CA GLN A 89 12.44 8.42 1.98
C GLN A 89 11.07 9.08 2.19
N VAL A 90 11.01 10.38 1.97
CA VAL A 90 9.78 11.17 2.16
C VAL A 90 9.23 11.60 0.82
N VAL A 91 7.97 11.24 0.55
CA VAL A 91 7.26 11.65 -0.66
C VAL A 91 7.12 13.18 -0.71
N HIS A 92 7.25 13.75 -1.90
CA HIS A 92 7.29 15.19 -2.19
C HIS A 92 8.50 15.96 -1.65
N GLU A 93 9.43 15.30 -0.95
CA GLU A 93 10.67 15.92 -0.48
C GLU A 93 11.90 15.26 -1.12
N SER A 94 12.10 13.98 -0.87
CA SER A 94 13.22 13.20 -1.42
C SER A 94 12.82 12.30 -2.59
N VAL A 95 11.50 12.09 -2.79
CA VAL A 95 10.93 11.26 -3.85
C VAL A 95 9.72 11.96 -4.45
N ALA A 96 9.68 12.05 -5.78
CA ALA A 96 8.47 12.44 -6.48
C ALA A 96 7.45 11.29 -6.47
N LEU A 97 6.16 11.63 -6.37
CA LEU A 97 5.09 10.60 -6.34
C LEU A 97 5.15 9.68 -7.58
N ILE A 98 5.47 10.25 -8.75
CA ILE A 98 5.58 9.50 -10.01
C ILE A 98 6.68 8.42 -10.02
N ASP A 99 7.66 8.52 -9.12
CA ASP A 99 8.77 7.55 -9.01
C ASP A 99 8.43 6.34 -8.13
N ILE A 100 7.24 6.33 -7.53
CA ILE A 100 6.78 5.25 -6.66
C ILE A 100 6.16 4.16 -7.53
N GLU A 101 6.61 2.91 -7.33
CA GLU A 101 6.14 1.76 -8.06
C GLU A 101 4.77 1.27 -7.57
N LEU A 102 4.61 1.19 -6.25
CA LEU A 102 3.44 0.60 -5.59
C LEU A 102 3.27 1.20 -4.20
N GLY A 103 2.02 1.29 -3.72
CA GLY A 103 1.68 1.63 -2.35
C GLY A 103 1.16 0.42 -1.56
N VAL A 104 1.78 0.15 -0.40
CA VAL A 104 1.28 -0.81 0.61
C VAL A 104 0.48 -0.04 1.64
N VAL A 105 -0.78 -0.39 1.81
CA VAL A 105 -1.70 0.26 2.75
C VAL A 105 -1.97 -0.67 3.91
N LEU A 106 -1.49 -0.28 5.10
CA LEU A 106 -1.62 -1.03 6.33
C LEU A 106 -2.79 -0.50 7.17
N GLY A 107 -3.92 -1.19 7.10
CA GLY A 107 -5.16 -0.80 7.80
C GLY A 107 -6.41 -1.22 7.05
N GLY A 108 -7.56 -0.76 7.48
CA GLY A 108 -8.85 -1.04 6.86
C GLY A 108 -9.21 -0.08 5.72
N ASP A 109 -10.47 -0.15 5.27
CA ASP A 109 -11.02 0.60 4.13
C ASP A 109 -10.75 2.10 4.19
N GLY A 110 -10.88 2.73 5.36
CA GLY A 110 -10.59 4.16 5.52
C GLY A 110 -9.12 4.53 5.22
N SER A 111 -8.16 3.63 5.48
CA SER A 111 -6.76 3.82 5.13
C SER A 111 -6.56 3.69 3.62
N ILE A 112 -7.25 2.73 2.99
CA ILE A 112 -7.21 2.54 1.55
C ILE A 112 -7.80 3.75 0.82
N LEU A 113 -8.94 4.29 1.28
CA LEU A 113 -9.54 5.50 0.71
C LEU A 113 -8.62 6.72 0.79
N ARG A 114 -7.92 6.92 1.92
CA ARG A 114 -6.96 8.01 2.09
C ARG A 114 -5.72 7.83 1.20
N ALA A 115 -5.20 6.62 1.08
CA ALA A 115 -4.11 6.32 0.16
C ALA A 115 -4.54 6.51 -1.30
N ALA A 116 -5.75 6.07 -1.65
CA ALA A 116 -6.33 6.24 -2.98
C ALA A 116 -6.50 7.73 -3.33
N GLU A 117 -6.93 8.59 -2.40
CA GLU A 117 -6.97 10.04 -2.61
C GLU A 117 -5.59 10.60 -2.98
N MET A 118 -4.54 10.15 -2.29
CA MET A 118 -3.18 10.60 -2.58
C MET A 118 -2.72 10.21 -3.98
N VAL A 119 -3.04 8.97 -4.44
CA VAL A 119 -2.50 8.43 -5.69
C VAL A 119 -3.48 8.48 -6.87
N ARG A 120 -4.74 8.90 -6.71
CA ARG A 120 -5.81 8.81 -7.72
C ARG A 120 -5.50 9.47 -9.07
N ARG A 121 -4.56 10.42 -9.10
CA ARG A 121 -4.11 11.10 -10.32
C ARG A 121 -2.81 10.52 -10.89
N THR A 122 -2.41 9.36 -10.41
CA THR A 122 -1.24 8.61 -10.85
C THR A 122 -1.65 7.21 -11.30
N SER A 123 -0.70 6.44 -11.79
CA SER A 123 -0.87 5.01 -12.09
C SER A 123 -0.32 4.10 -10.99
N ILE A 124 -0.02 4.64 -9.80
CA ILE A 124 0.52 3.85 -8.69
C ILE A 124 -0.55 2.89 -8.20
N PRO A 125 -0.34 1.56 -8.28
CA PRO A 125 -1.26 0.59 -7.72
C PRO A 125 -1.17 0.56 -6.19
N LEU A 126 -2.27 0.22 -5.54
CA LEU A 126 -2.35 0.05 -4.10
C LEU A 126 -2.62 -1.41 -3.76
N ILE A 127 -1.91 -1.94 -2.78
CA ILE A 127 -2.20 -3.23 -2.16
C ILE A 127 -2.58 -3.01 -0.69
N GLY A 128 -3.75 -3.50 -0.27
CA GLY A 128 -4.24 -3.37 1.10
C GLY A 128 -3.88 -4.59 1.94
N VAL A 129 -3.32 -4.36 3.13
CA VAL A 129 -3.12 -5.36 4.18
C VAL A 129 -4.01 -5.00 5.36
N ASN A 130 -5.01 -5.82 5.62
CA ASN A 130 -5.93 -5.58 6.72
C ASN A 130 -5.30 -5.99 8.06
N LEU A 131 -5.24 -5.06 9.00
CA LEU A 131 -4.70 -5.28 10.35
C LEU A 131 -5.81 -5.52 11.39
N GLY A 132 -6.97 -5.96 10.98
CA GLY A 132 -8.11 -6.12 11.88
C GLY A 132 -9.27 -6.85 11.22
N HIS A 133 -10.50 -6.37 11.42
CA HIS A 133 -11.68 -7.00 10.85
C HIS A 133 -11.74 -6.87 9.34
N VAL A 134 -12.16 -7.93 8.66
CA VAL A 134 -12.31 -8.01 7.20
C VAL A 134 -13.15 -6.83 6.70
N GLY A 135 -12.54 -5.99 5.85
CA GLY A 135 -13.20 -4.90 5.13
C GLY A 135 -13.54 -5.29 3.69
N PHE A 136 -14.20 -4.39 2.96
CA PHE A 136 -14.55 -4.60 1.56
C PHE A 136 -13.39 -4.38 0.57
N LEU A 137 -12.33 -3.69 1.01
CA LEU A 137 -11.22 -3.24 0.14
C LEU A 137 -9.87 -3.87 0.48
N ALA A 138 -9.72 -4.48 1.66
CA ALA A 138 -8.48 -5.11 2.08
C ALA A 138 -8.60 -6.64 1.96
N GLU A 139 -7.63 -7.27 1.31
CA GLU A 139 -7.72 -8.66 0.89
C GLU A 139 -6.99 -9.65 1.81
N SER A 140 -6.12 -9.18 2.71
CA SER A 140 -5.29 -10.06 3.54
C SER A 140 -5.29 -9.70 5.03
N GLU A 141 -5.06 -10.68 5.88
CA GLU A 141 -4.97 -10.56 7.33
C GLU A 141 -3.55 -10.20 7.80
N GLU A 142 -3.38 -9.81 9.07
CA GLU A 142 -2.10 -9.41 9.65
C GLU A 142 -1.00 -10.48 9.52
N SER A 143 -1.37 -11.76 9.52
CA SER A 143 -0.46 -12.89 9.28
C SER A 143 0.22 -12.86 7.91
N ASP A 144 -0.35 -12.09 6.96
CA ASP A 144 0.07 -12.06 5.56
C ASP A 144 1.00 -10.90 5.21
N LEU A 145 1.37 -10.01 6.17
CA LEU A 145 2.25 -8.88 5.89
C LEU A 145 3.58 -9.32 5.28
N SER A 146 4.22 -10.32 5.88
CA SER A 146 5.50 -10.84 5.38
C SER A 146 5.36 -11.51 4.03
N GLU A 147 4.24 -12.17 3.78
CA GLU A 147 3.92 -12.76 2.49
C GLU A 147 3.63 -11.69 1.44
N THR A 148 2.84 -10.67 1.78
CA THR A 148 2.61 -9.52 0.91
C THR A 148 3.92 -8.84 0.53
N VAL A 149 4.81 -8.58 1.49
CA VAL A 149 6.13 -8.00 1.20
C VAL A 149 6.95 -8.92 0.30
N ARG A 150 6.93 -10.23 0.51
CA ARG A 150 7.59 -11.21 -0.35
C ARG A 150 7.07 -11.13 -1.80
N HIS A 151 5.76 -11.07 -2.00
CA HIS A 151 5.15 -10.91 -3.33
C HIS A 151 5.58 -9.60 -4.00
N ILE A 152 5.64 -8.51 -3.24
CA ILE A 152 6.11 -7.20 -3.75
C ILE A 152 7.58 -7.29 -4.17
N VAL A 153 8.44 -7.86 -3.33
CA VAL A 153 9.87 -8.04 -3.61
C VAL A 153 10.08 -8.81 -4.91
N ASN A 154 9.32 -9.87 -5.11
CA ASN A 154 9.40 -10.74 -6.29
C ASN A 154 8.60 -10.23 -7.49
N SER A 155 7.88 -9.10 -7.37
CA SER A 155 6.93 -8.62 -8.38
C SER A 155 5.84 -9.65 -8.73
N GLU A 156 5.43 -10.45 -7.75
CA GLU A 156 4.42 -11.51 -7.86
C GLU A 156 3.02 -10.96 -7.52
N TYR A 157 2.58 -9.91 -8.18
CA TYR A 157 1.23 -9.35 -8.05
C TYR A 157 0.62 -9.02 -9.42
N THR A 158 -0.69 -8.94 -9.47
CA THR A 158 -1.43 -8.44 -10.63
C THR A 158 -2.05 -7.10 -10.30
N VAL A 159 -2.29 -6.30 -11.33
CA VAL A 159 -2.83 -4.95 -11.17
C VAL A 159 -4.20 -4.89 -11.81
N GLU A 160 -5.22 -4.51 -11.04
CA GLU A 160 -6.58 -4.31 -11.50
C GLU A 160 -6.98 -2.83 -11.43
N GLU A 161 -7.72 -2.38 -12.43
CA GLU A 161 -8.32 -1.04 -12.39
C GLU A 161 -9.68 -1.09 -11.69
N ARG A 162 -9.85 -0.25 -10.67
CA ARG A 162 -11.14 -0.03 -10.01
C ARG A 162 -11.76 1.27 -10.49
N MET A 163 -13.06 1.24 -10.72
CA MET A 163 -13.82 2.42 -11.13
C MET A 163 -13.93 3.41 -9.96
N ALA A 164 -13.66 4.67 -10.25
CA ALA A 164 -13.96 5.78 -9.35
C ALA A 164 -15.09 6.61 -9.95
N ILE A 165 -15.93 7.18 -9.09
CA ILE A 165 -17.09 7.97 -9.43
C ILE A 165 -16.82 9.42 -9.06
N ASP A 166 -16.98 10.35 -9.98
CA ASP A 166 -17.02 11.78 -9.68
C ASP A 166 -18.45 12.16 -9.25
N VAL A 167 -18.56 12.83 -8.11
CA VAL A 167 -19.83 13.25 -7.52
C VAL A 167 -19.91 14.77 -7.54
N GLU A 168 -20.92 15.32 -8.17
CA GLU A 168 -21.18 16.76 -8.18
C GLU A 168 -22.57 17.06 -7.62
N VAL A 169 -22.63 18.02 -6.71
CA VAL A 169 -23.90 18.52 -6.17
C VAL A 169 -24.18 19.89 -6.77
N TRP A 170 -25.37 20.02 -7.37
CA TRP A 170 -25.83 21.23 -8.02
C TRP A 170 -27.06 21.79 -7.32
N ASN A 171 -27.11 23.11 -7.10
CA ASN A 171 -28.25 23.83 -6.61
C ASN A 171 -28.50 25.06 -7.48
N ASP A 172 -29.74 25.22 -8.00
CA ASP A 172 -30.14 26.32 -8.88
C ASP A 172 -29.16 26.56 -10.04
N GLY A 173 -28.70 25.46 -10.69
CA GLY A 173 -27.78 25.51 -11.80
C GLY A 173 -26.34 25.88 -11.49
N LYS A 174 -25.99 25.95 -10.20
CA LYS A 174 -24.62 26.17 -9.73
C LYS A 174 -24.09 24.93 -9.02
N ARG A 175 -22.84 24.54 -9.36
CA ARG A 175 -22.14 23.48 -8.64
C ARG A 175 -21.73 23.99 -7.26
N VAL A 176 -22.30 23.39 -6.21
CA VAL A 176 -22.08 23.76 -4.80
C VAL A 176 -21.09 22.84 -4.10
N HIS A 177 -20.92 21.60 -4.59
CA HIS A 177 -19.96 20.66 -4.04
C HIS A 177 -19.47 19.72 -5.16
N SER A 178 -18.26 19.22 -5.00
CA SER A 178 -17.69 18.17 -5.86
C SER A 178 -16.79 17.29 -5.01
N ASP A 179 -16.95 15.98 -5.15
CA ASP A 179 -16.17 14.96 -4.47
C ASP A 179 -16.01 13.74 -5.37
N TRP A 180 -15.39 12.69 -4.88
CA TRP A 180 -15.26 11.43 -5.59
C TRP A 180 -15.52 10.24 -4.65
N ALA A 181 -15.86 9.10 -5.20
CA ALA A 181 -16.03 7.86 -4.45
C ALA A 181 -15.35 6.69 -5.16
N LEU A 182 -14.81 5.78 -4.38
CA LEU A 182 -14.18 4.56 -4.90
C LEU A 182 -15.19 3.41 -5.06
N ASN A 183 -16.10 3.24 -4.11
CA ASN A 183 -17.12 2.18 -4.13
C ASN A 183 -18.50 2.74 -4.46
N GLU A 184 -18.98 3.66 -3.63
CA GLU A 184 -20.34 4.20 -3.71
C GLU A 184 -20.41 5.65 -3.22
N ALA A 185 -21.42 6.35 -3.66
CA ALA A 185 -21.82 7.65 -3.11
C ALA A 185 -23.27 7.55 -2.64
N SER A 186 -23.53 7.80 -1.36
CA SER A 186 -24.86 7.77 -0.76
C SER A 186 -25.41 9.17 -0.61
N VAL A 187 -26.70 9.35 -0.95
CA VAL A 187 -27.42 10.60 -0.74
C VAL A 187 -28.53 10.33 0.26
N GLU A 188 -28.43 10.94 1.43
CA GLU A 188 -29.39 10.78 2.50
C GLU A 188 -30.08 12.09 2.87
N LYS A 189 -31.35 12.00 3.26
CA LYS A 189 -32.06 13.14 3.80
C LYS A 189 -31.56 13.45 5.20
N ALA A 190 -30.98 14.64 5.39
CA ALA A 190 -30.66 15.10 6.74
C ALA A 190 -31.93 15.20 7.59
N ASN A 191 -32.01 14.45 8.69
CA ASN A 191 -33.07 14.65 9.69
C ASN A 191 -32.84 16.02 10.29
N ARG A 192 -33.86 16.91 10.17
CA ARG A 192 -33.91 18.12 10.98
C ARG A 192 -34.39 17.67 12.37
N GLU A 193 -33.52 17.67 13.35
CA GLU A 193 -33.92 17.80 14.75
C GLU A 193 -34.46 19.21 15.02
#